data_42a2c1755fc8948ce3585c126db3fbee
#
_entry.id   42a2c1755fc8948ce3585c126db3fbee
#
_cell.length_a   1.000
_cell.length_b   1.000
_cell.length_c   1.000
_cell.angle_alpha   90.00
_cell.angle_beta   90.00
_cell.angle_gamma   90.00
#
_symmetry.space_group_name_H-M   'P 1'
#
loop_
_entity.id
_entity.type
_entity.pdbx_description
1 polymer ?
#
loop_
_entity_poly.entity_id
_entity_poly.type
_entity_poly.pdbx_seq_one_letter_code
_entity_poly.pdbx_strand_id
1 'polypeptide(L)' 'MSNVITFIDQYLAGSATLDEIDDYVEQWHQGIIGQELELRELLGMSKQEYARWMRDADAICDIIATRRSNHSAVKS' A
#
# COMPACT_ATOMS: atom_id res chain seq x y z
N MET A 1 4.15 14.94 -13.51
CA MET A 1 4.71 13.82 -12.82
C MET A 1 4.16 13.72 -11.43
N SER A 2 3.51 12.69 -11.14
CA SER A 2 2.97 12.59 -9.81
C SER A 2 3.87 11.73 -8.95
N ASN A 3 4.15 12.20 -7.76
CA ASN A 3 4.97 11.50 -6.81
C ASN A 3 4.13 11.09 -5.63
N VAL A 4 3.14 10.30 -5.91
CA VAL A 4 2.27 9.81 -4.84
C VAL A 4 3.06 8.79 -4.05
N ILE A 5 3.20 9.05 -2.76
CA ILE A 5 3.83 8.11 -1.86
C ILE A 5 2.73 7.23 -1.29
N THR A 6 2.78 5.95 -1.63
CA THR A 6 1.75 5.02 -1.20
C THR A 6 2.00 4.56 0.23
N PHE A 7 0.99 3.90 0.80
CA PHE A 7 1.14 3.33 2.13
C PHE A 7 2.30 2.34 2.18
N ILE A 8 2.40 1.47 1.16
CA ILE A 8 3.47 0.48 1.15
C ILE A 8 4.83 1.16 1.08
N ASP A 9 4.95 2.22 0.30
CA ASP A 9 6.20 2.97 0.24
C ASP A 9 6.57 3.51 1.61
N GLN A 10 5.60 4.05 2.33
CA GLN A 10 5.84 4.58 3.67
C GLN A 10 6.24 3.47 4.63
N TYR A 11 5.59 2.33 4.52
CA TYR A 11 5.90 1.21 5.39
C TYR A 11 7.33 0.71 5.14
N LEU A 12 7.72 0.59 3.89
CA LEU A 12 9.05 0.10 3.55
C LEU A 12 10.13 1.09 3.98
N ALA A 13 9.79 2.36 4.00
CA ALA A 13 10.72 3.39 4.45
C ALA A 13 10.80 3.49 5.96
N GLY A 14 9.94 2.78 6.68
CA GLY A 14 9.92 2.85 8.13
C GLY A 14 9.11 4.01 8.68
N SER A 15 8.35 4.67 7.82
CA SER A 15 7.55 5.84 8.22
C SER A 15 6.13 5.49 8.61
N ALA A 16 5.71 4.27 8.39
CA ALA A 16 4.35 3.83 8.72
C ALA A 16 4.38 2.42 9.26
N THR A 17 3.35 2.07 10.01
CA THR A 17 3.19 0.72 10.54
C THR A 17 1.98 0.06 9.91
N LEU A 18 1.87 -1.26 10.06
CA LEU A 18 0.74 -1.99 9.48
C LEU A 18 -0.59 -1.51 10.04
N ASP A 19 -0.61 -1.08 11.28
CA ASP A 19 -1.84 -0.60 11.89
C ASP A 19 -2.38 0.64 11.19
N GLU A 20 -1.51 1.40 10.58
CA GLU A 20 -1.93 2.64 9.94
C GLU A 20 -2.68 2.42 8.64
N ILE A 21 -2.69 1.18 8.13
CA ILE A 21 -3.43 0.92 6.91
C ILE A 21 -4.91 1.21 7.08
N ASP A 22 -5.45 0.91 8.26
CA ASP A 22 -6.85 1.21 8.54
C ASP A 22 -7.10 2.70 8.54
N ASP A 23 -6.16 3.47 9.04
CA ASP A 23 -6.27 4.93 9.02
C ASP A 23 -6.27 5.46 7.59
N TYR A 24 -5.42 4.91 6.74
CA TYR A 24 -5.40 5.31 5.33
C TYR A 24 -6.73 5.02 4.66
N VAL A 25 -7.28 3.83 4.91
CA VAL A 25 -8.55 3.44 4.31
C VAL A 25 -9.66 4.38 4.77
N GLU A 26 -9.68 4.69 6.05
CA GLU A 26 -10.71 5.55 6.60
C GLU A 26 -10.61 6.97 6.05
N GLN A 27 -9.41 7.51 5.98
CA GLN A 27 -9.20 8.84 5.44
C GLN A 27 -9.58 8.92 3.97
N TRP A 28 -9.31 7.87 3.23
CA TRP A 28 -9.70 7.81 1.83
C TRP A 28 -11.23 7.82 1.70
N HIS A 29 -11.92 7.06 2.54
CA HIS A 29 -13.38 7.02 2.52
C HIS A 29 -13.98 8.38 2.85
N GLN A 30 -13.33 9.12 3.72
CA GLN A 30 -13.80 10.43 4.10
C GLN A 30 -13.42 11.52 3.11
N GLY A 31 -12.64 11.18 2.10
CA GLY A 31 -12.23 12.14 1.09
C GLY A 31 -11.13 13.07 1.56
N ILE A 32 -10.41 12.72 2.61
CA ILE A 32 -9.34 13.55 3.12
C ILE A 32 -8.08 13.39 2.30
N ILE A 33 -7.77 12.17 1.88
CA ILE A 33 -6.59 11.91 1.07
C ILE A 33 -6.95 11.04 -0.12
N GLY A 34 -6.16 11.15 -1.17
CA GLY A 34 -6.25 10.26 -2.30
C GLY A 34 -7.56 10.33 -3.07
N GLN A 35 -8.19 11.50 -3.10
CA GLN A 35 -9.51 11.63 -3.74
C GLN A 35 -9.49 11.25 -5.22
N GLU A 36 -8.37 11.44 -5.87
CA GLU A 36 -8.25 11.17 -7.29
C GLU A 36 -7.77 9.76 -7.59
N LEU A 37 -7.53 8.98 -6.55
CA LEU A 37 -6.99 7.65 -6.69
C LEU A 37 -7.99 6.61 -6.21
N GLU A 38 -7.87 5.41 -6.75
CA GLU A 38 -8.57 4.29 -6.16
C GLU A 38 -7.83 3.86 -4.90
N LEU A 39 -8.55 3.21 -4.00
CA LEU A 39 -7.94 2.81 -2.74
C LEU A 39 -6.68 1.96 -2.95
N ARG A 40 -6.72 1.03 -3.90
CA ARG A 40 -5.56 0.20 -4.16
C ARG A 40 -4.36 1.02 -4.60
N GLU A 41 -4.60 2.09 -5.34
CA GLU A 41 -3.52 2.97 -5.77
C GLU A 41 -2.92 3.72 -4.61
N LEU A 42 -3.76 4.18 -3.71
CA LEU A 42 -3.29 4.88 -2.52
C LEU A 42 -2.45 3.96 -1.64
N LEU A 43 -2.86 2.70 -1.55
CA LEU A 43 -2.12 1.74 -0.74
C LEU A 43 -0.89 1.20 -1.45
N GLY A 44 -0.84 1.31 -2.77
CA GLY A 44 0.30 0.83 -3.53
C GLY A 44 0.16 -0.61 -4.00
N MET A 45 -1.06 -1.08 -4.15
CA MET A 45 -1.34 -2.45 -4.55
C MET A 45 -1.77 -2.52 -6.00
N SER A 46 -1.41 -3.62 -6.67
CA SER A 46 -1.98 -3.92 -7.97
C SER A 46 -3.40 -4.42 -7.78
N LYS A 47 -4.12 -4.57 -8.91
CA LYS A 47 -5.48 -5.11 -8.84
C LYS A 47 -5.50 -6.49 -8.20
N GLN A 48 -4.56 -7.33 -8.56
CA GLN A 48 -4.51 -8.68 -8.02
C GLN A 48 -4.18 -8.69 -6.54
N GLU A 49 -3.25 -7.84 -6.14
CA GLU A 49 -2.88 -7.74 -4.74
C GLU A 49 -4.05 -7.24 -3.90
N TYR A 50 -4.75 -6.25 -4.42
CA TYR A 50 -5.89 -5.70 -3.71
C TYR A 50 -6.99 -6.74 -3.56
N ALA A 51 -7.27 -7.49 -4.62
CA ALA A 51 -8.28 -8.54 -4.57
C ALA A 51 -7.92 -9.61 -3.55
N ARG A 52 -6.65 -9.97 -3.48
CA ARG A 52 -6.18 -10.93 -2.49
C ARG A 52 -6.38 -10.41 -1.08
N TRP A 53 -6.02 -9.15 -0.88
CA TRP A 53 -6.13 -8.53 0.43
C TRP A 53 -7.59 -8.42 0.88
N MET A 54 -8.48 -8.16 -0.06
CA MET A 54 -9.90 -8.10 0.27
C MET A 54 -10.43 -9.43 0.75
N ARG A 55 -9.88 -10.52 0.25
CA ARG A 55 -10.32 -11.85 0.65
C ARG A 55 -9.61 -12.36 1.89
N ASP A 56 -8.40 -11.86 2.12
CA ASP A 56 -7.57 -12.34 3.22
C ASP A 56 -6.69 -11.18 3.68
N ALA A 57 -7.02 -10.63 4.83
CA ALA A 57 -6.28 -9.49 5.35
C ALA A 57 -4.81 -9.81 5.59
N ASP A 58 -4.49 -11.06 5.86
CA ASP A 58 -3.10 -11.45 6.10
C ASP A 58 -2.26 -11.37 4.83
N ALA A 59 -2.90 -11.28 3.66
CA ALA A 59 -2.16 -11.16 2.42
C ALA A 59 -1.30 -9.91 2.37
N ILE A 60 -1.59 -8.92 3.20
CA ILE A 60 -0.78 -7.70 3.24
C ILE A 60 0.68 -8.03 3.56
N CYS A 61 0.92 -9.02 4.40
CA CYS A 61 2.28 -9.40 4.74
C CYS A 61 3.02 -9.96 3.53
N ASP A 62 2.34 -10.78 2.73
CA ASP A 62 2.92 -11.32 1.51
C ASP A 62 3.17 -10.22 0.48
N ILE A 63 2.24 -9.30 0.36
CA ILE A 63 2.36 -8.20 -0.58
C ILE A 63 3.59 -7.36 -0.25
N ILE A 64 3.76 -7.05 1.02
CA ILE A 64 4.88 -6.24 1.46
C ILE A 64 6.19 -7.00 1.27
N ALA A 65 6.19 -8.29 1.58
CA ALA A 65 7.40 -9.10 1.41
C ALA A 65 7.82 -9.14 -0.06
N THR A 66 6.86 -9.26 -0.96
CA THR A 66 7.15 -9.24 -2.39
C THR A 66 7.76 -7.92 -2.81
N ARG A 67 7.20 -6.82 -2.33
CA ARG A 67 7.73 -5.50 -2.66
C ARG A 67 9.13 -5.31 -2.12
N ARG A 68 9.37 -5.79 -0.92
CA ARG A 68 10.70 -5.68 -0.32
C ARG A 68 11.71 -6.49 -1.09
N SER A 69 11.35 -7.68 -1.53
CA SER A 69 12.22 -8.50 -2.36
C SER A 69 12.56 -7.79 -3.65
N ASN A 70 11.56 -7.23 -4.31
CA ASN A 70 11.79 -6.52 -5.56
C ASN A 70 12.69 -5.31 -5.36
N HIS A 71 12.54 -4.64 -4.24
CA HIS A 71 13.39 -3.52 -3.92
C HIS A 71 14.85 -3.96 -3.82
N SER A 72 15.08 -5.08 -3.14
CA SER A 72 16.43 -5.60 -2.99
C SER A 72 17.03 -6.00 -4.32
N ALA A 73 16.22 -6.60 -5.18
CA ALA A 73 16.71 -7.08 -6.46
C ALA A 73 17.16 -5.95 -7.36
N VAL A 74 16.56 -4.79 -7.20
CA VAL A 74 16.84 -3.67 -8.08
C VAL A 74 18.29 -3.23 -8.00
N LYS A 75 18.87 -3.38 -6.85
CA LYS A 75 20.17 -2.81 -6.68
C LYS A 75 21.28 -3.61 -7.32
N SER A 76 21.04 -4.77 -7.71
CA SER A 76 22.11 -5.57 -8.30
C SER A 76 22.68 -4.96 -9.56
#